data_d6eae504b27e1e53fa009f5997258ae3
#
_entry.id   d6eae504b27e1e53fa009f5997258ae3
#
_cell.length_a   1.000
_cell.length_b   1.000
_cell.length_c   1.000
_cell.angle_alpha   90.00
_cell.angle_beta   90.00
_cell.angle_gamma   90.00
#
_symmetry.space_group_name_H-M   'P 1'
#
loop_
_entity.id
_entity.type
_entity.pdbx_description
1 polymer ?
#
loop_
_entity_poly.entity_id
_entity_poly.type
_entity_poly.pdbx_seq_one_letter_code
_entity_poly.pdbx_strand_id
1 'polypeptide(L)'
;VTLGAAVSRVETLERRYLNGTFTELCRIESPSGRERACAQRVVAELRALGVSAEEDDAGAAAGSDCGNLLVRLPRGPAVRESGLQQAGPRRSILLCAHLDTVPLQAPVEPVLVDGGWENSNDGILGADNKAAVAVLLALARHVCRLGAPVDVELLFTVGEELSLAGARAFEVSRLRSDFGYVFDHASPIGEVIVDSPTHFRLQVELGGSAAHAGIRPEEGRSAILAAARAIASMPLGRLDDHTTVNVGTIAGGTALNVVPERCSFLAEVRSLEIERAEQVVAEIVDRVHEAANLPDCDCDVDIAVERTFSGYRLPSSSPALAVAEAALRGCGYQPVRVASGGGSDANALIAQGLPMVNLANGTERNHEPGERVSVAALEGMLDVALGLLDEAAALPPDAGL
;
A
#
# COMPACT_ATOMS: atom_id res chain seq x y z
N VAL A 1 24.78 -24.35 10.53
CA VAL A 1 23.70 -24.74 11.46
C VAL A 1 22.47 -24.96 10.61
N THR A 2 22.10 -26.21 10.41
CA THR A 2 20.90 -26.64 9.69
C THR A 2 19.68 -26.13 10.45
N LEU A 3 18.96 -25.13 9.87
CA LEU A 3 17.64 -24.72 10.29
C LEU A 3 16.73 -25.94 10.18
N GLY A 4 16.17 -26.38 11.30
CA GLY A 4 15.13 -27.42 11.31
C GLY A 4 13.99 -26.95 10.41
N ALA A 5 13.59 -27.80 9.45
CA ALA A 5 12.46 -27.54 8.56
C ALA A 5 11.22 -27.24 9.42
N ALA A 6 10.73 -26.02 9.40
CA ALA A 6 9.45 -25.67 9.97
C ALA A 6 8.40 -26.61 9.33
N VAL A 7 7.60 -27.29 10.17
CA VAL A 7 6.52 -28.14 9.67
C VAL A 7 5.51 -27.21 9.01
N SER A 8 5.42 -27.27 7.67
CA SER A 8 4.43 -26.48 6.94
C SER A 8 3.02 -26.82 7.42
N ARG A 9 2.28 -25.80 7.82
CA ARG A 9 0.87 -25.91 8.28
C ARG A 9 -0.11 -26.12 7.12
N VAL A 10 0.35 -25.92 5.88
CA VAL A 10 -0.48 -25.89 4.69
C VAL A 10 -0.28 -27.14 3.83
N GLU A 11 -1.39 -27.77 3.45
CA GLU A 11 -1.37 -28.95 2.59
C GLU A 11 -0.90 -28.60 1.16
N THR A 12 -0.33 -29.56 0.44
CA THR A 12 0.14 -29.40 -0.95
C THR A 12 -0.96 -28.90 -1.89
N LEU A 13 -2.23 -29.25 -1.63
CA LEU A 13 -3.37 -28.82 -2.45
C LEU A 13 -3.63 -27.31 -2.29
N GLU A 14 -3.49 -26.76 -1.09
CA GLU A 14 -3.67 -25.33 -0.83
C GLU A 14 -2.54 -24.50 -1.43
N ARG A 15 -1.31 -25.03 -1.41
CA ARG A 15 -0.16 -24.39 -2.08
C ARG A 15 -0.35 -24.30 -3.59
N ARG A 16 -0.88 -25.37 -4.22
CA ARG A 16 -1.23 -25.36 -5.64
C ARG A 16 -2.32 -24.34 -5.95
N TYR A 17 -3.35 -24.28 -5.11
CA TYR A 17 -4.41 -23.29 -5.26
C TYR A 17 -3.86 -21.87 -5.15
N LEU A 18 -3.03 -21.58 -4.14
CA LEU A 18 -2.39 -20.28 -3.94
C LEU A 18 -1.60 -19.84 -5.18
N ASN A 19 -0.66 -20.67 -5.64
CA ASN A 19 0.17 -20.36 -6.80
C ASN A 19 -0.66 -20.20 -8.08
N GLY A 20 -1.68 -21.04 -8.30
CA GLY A 20 -2.59 -20.93 -9.43
C GLY A 20 -3.42 -19.64 -9.39
N THR A 21 -4.03 -19.33 -8.25
CA THR A 21 -4.81 -18.12 -8.06
C THR A 21 -3.95 -16.86 -8.23
N PHE A 22 -2.73 -16.86 -7.69
CA PHE A 22 -1.79 -15.76 -7.86
C PHE A 22 -1.51 -15.47 -9.34
N THR A 23 -1.12 -16.50 -10.11
CA THR A 23 -0.81 -16.31 -11.54
C THR A 23 -2.03 -15.87 -12.36
N GLU A 24 -3.23 -16.34 -12.00
CA GLU A 24 -4.47 -15.90 -12.65
C GLU A 24 -4.80 -14.45 -12.31
N LEU A 25 -4.62 -14.01 -11.06
CA LEU A 25 -4.79 -12.62 -10.66
C LEU A 25 -3.80 -11.70 -11.38
N CYS A 26 -2.52 -12.09 -11.50
CA CYS A 26 -1.53 -11.29 -12.21
C CYS A 26 -1.90 -11.04 -13.68
N ARG A 27 -2.56 -11.99 -14.36
CA ARG A 27 -3.06 -11.80 -15.73
C ARG A 27 -4.22 -10.82 -15.86
N ILE A 28 -4.88 -10.49 -14.77
CA ILE A 28 -5.96 -9.52 -14.76
C ILE A 28 -5.34 -8.13 -14.60
N GLU A 29 -5.45 -7.31 -15.64
CA GLU A 29 -5.06 -5.90 -15.55
C GLU A 29 -5.97 -5.17 -14.57
N SER A 30 -5.37 -4.53 -13.57
CA SER A 30 -6.08 -3.73 -12.57
C SER A 30 -5.26 -2.50 -12.15
N PRO A 31 -4.81 -1.65 -13.10
CA PRO A 31 -4.17 -0.41 -12.68
C PRO A 31 -5.18 0.43 -11.90
N SER A 32 -4.67 1.25 -10.95
CA SER A 32 -5.52 2.12 -10.13
C SER A 32 -6.56 2.85 -10.97
N GLY A 33 -7.81 2.82 -10.53
CA GLY A 33 -8.98 3.34 -11.25
C GLY A 33 -9.72 2.30 -12.12
N ARG A 34 -9.16 1.10 -12.34
CA ARG A 34 -9.75 0.03 -13.17
C ARG A 34 -9.67 -1.35 -12.51
N GLU A 35 -10.05 -1.43 -11.24
CA GLU A 35 -9.91 -2.63 -10.41
C GLU A 35 -11.08 -3.61 -10.54
N ARG A 36 -12.17 -3.21 -11.20
CA ARG A 36 -13.43 -4.00 -11.32
C ARG A 36 -13.21 -5.45 -11.71
N ALA A 37 -12.34 -5.73 -12.69
CA ALA A 37 -12.09 -7.09 -13.15
C ALA A 37 -11.42 -7.96 -12.07
N CYS A 38 -10.47 -7.41 -11.33
CA CYS A 38 -9.81 -8.06 -10.20
C CYS A 38 -10.81 -8.27 -9.05
N ALA A 39 -11.59 -7.25 -8.70
CA ALA A 39 -12.65 -7.33 -7.68
C ALA A 39 -13.67 -8.43 -8.02
N GLN A 40 -14.13 -8.53 -9.26
CA GLN A 40 -15.04 -9.58 -9.71
C GLN A 40 -14.44 -10.97 -9.57
N ARG A 41 -13.12 -11.13 -9.84
CA ARG A 41 -12.44 -12.40 -9.64
C ARG A 41 -12.41 -12.78 -8.15
N VAL A 42 -12.09 -11.84 -7.26
CA VAL A 42 -12.11 -12.07 -5.79
C VAL A 42 -13.51 -12.47 -5.33
N VAL A 43 -14.55 -11.75 -5.76
CA VAL A 43 -15.95 -12.06 -5.43
C VAL A 43 -16.34 -13.45 -5.94
N ALA A 44 -15.89 -13.85 -7.14
CA ALA A 44 -16.18 -15.17 -7.68
C ALA A 44 -15.55 -16.31 -6.86
N GLU A 45 -14.29 -16.16 -6.45
CA GLU A 45 -13.59 -17.11 -5.58
C GLU A 45 -14.30 -17.27 -4.23
N LEU A 46 -14.66 -16.14 -3.58
CA LEU A 46 -15.36 -16.15 -2.29
C LEU A 46 -16.75 -16.78 -2.42
N ARG A 47 -17.47 -16.46 -3.48
CA ARG A 47 -18.79 -17.05 -3.75
C ARG A 47 -18.73 -18.57 -3.94
N ALA A 48 -17.67 -19.08 -4.57
CA ALA A 48 -17.44 -20.53 -4.71
C ALA A 48 -17.24 -21.22 -3.35
N LEU A 49 -16.81 -20.47 -2.32
CA LEU A 49 -16.72 -20.92 -0.93
C LEU A 49 -18.01 -20.71 -0.13
N GLY A 50 -19.06 -20.16 -0.75
CA GLY A 50 -20.30 -19.80 -0.04
C GLY A 50 -20.21 -18.52 0.80
N VAL A 51 -19.20 -17.69 0.55
CA VAL A 51 -18.94 -16.43 1.25
C VAL A 51 -19.34 -15.26 0.37
N SER A 52 -20.02 -14.25 0.95
CA SER A 52 -20.35 -13.01 0.27
C SER A 52 -19.37 -11.90 0.66
N ALA A 53 -19.02 -11.08 -0.32
CA ALA A 53 -18.32 -9.82 -0.12
C ALA A 53 -19.34 -8.66 -0.17
N GLU A 54 -19.15 -7.67 0.71
CA GLU A 54 -19.88 -6.41 0.72
C GLU A 54 -19.02 -5.36 0.05
N GLU A 55 -19.44 -4.86 -1.12
CA GLU A 55 -18.79 -3.74 -1.79
C GLU A 55 -19.29 -2.43 -1.17
N ASP A 56 -18.36 -1.50 -0.84
CA ASP A 56 -18.70 -0.17 -0.37
C ASP A 56 -18.79 0.85 -1.54
N ASP A 57 -18.99 2.11 -1.22
CA ASP A 57 -19.14 3.21 -2.18
C ASP A 57 -17.85 4.06 -2.32
N ALA A 58 -16.72 3.57 -1.80
CA ALA A 58 -15.44 4.28 -1.84
C ALA A 58 -14.92 4.54 -3.25
N GLY A 59 -15.38 3.78 -4.26
CA GLY A 59 -14.91 3.87 -5.64
C GLY A 59 -14.92 5.29 -6.20
N ALA A 60 -15.98 6.05 -5.96
CA ALA A 60 -16.09 7.44 -6.45
C ALA A 60 -15.03 8.36 -5.82
N ALA A 61 -14.75 8.21 -4.51
CA ALA A 61 -13.74 8.99 -3.80
C ALA A 61 -12.32 8.54 -4.14
N ALA A 62 -12.13 7.24 -4.40
CA ALA A 62 -10.85 6.66 -4.77
C ALA A 62 -10.51 6.84 -6.27
N GLY A 63 -11.46 7.29 -7.10
CA GLY A 63 -11.26 7.36 -8.54
C GLY A 63 -11.25 5.98 -9.20
N SER A 64 -11.85 4.96 -8.56
CA SER A 64 -11.93 3.58 -9.00
C SER A 64 -13.29 3.25 -9.63
N ASP A 65 -13.31 2.26 -10.52
CA ASP A 65 -14.52 1.71 -11.13
C ASP A 65 -15.25 0.71 -10.22
N CYS A 66 -14.74 0.46 -9.01
CA CYS A 66 -15.39 -0.32 -7.94
C CYS A 66 -15.05 0.22 -6.55
N GLY A 67 -15.79 -0.25 -5.53
CA GLY A 67 -15.51 0.02 -4.12
C GLY A 67 -14.58 -1.01 -3.48
N ASN A 68 -14.25 -0.78 -2.20
CA ASN A 68 -13.56 -1.78 -1.39
C ASN A 68 -14.50 -2.97 -1.11
N LEU A 69 -13.92 -4.16 -0.93
CA LEU A 69 -14.66 -5.37 -0.62
C LEU A 69 -14.42 -5.79 0.83
N LEU A 70 -15.45 -5.73 1.67
CA LEU A 70 -15.41 -6.24 3.03
C LEU A 70 -16.01 -7.65 3.07
N VAL A 71 -15.30 -8.58 3.70
CA VAL A 71 -15.66 -9.98 3.80
C VAL A 71 -15.59 -10.46 5.24
N ARG A 72 -16.60 -11.15 5.72
CA ARG A 72 -16.60 -11.83 7.03
C ARG A 72 -16.60 -13.32 6.82
N LEU A 73 -15.54 -13.99 7.27
CA LEU A 73 -15.43 -15.42 7.08
C LEU A 73 -16.32 -16.17 8.08
N PRO A 74 -16.97 -17.28 7.65
CA PRO A 74 -17.78 -18.09 8.54
C PRO A 74 -16.90 -18.83 9.55
N ARG A 75 -17.44 -19.06 10.73
CA ARG A 75 -16.81 -19.89 11.76
C ARG A 75 -16.80 -21.35 11.35
N GLY A 76 -16.04 -21.87 10.52
CA GLY A 76 -16.03 -23.21 9.95
C GLY A 76 -16.59 -24.37 10.82
N PRO A 77 -16.71 -25.58 10.27
CA PRO A 77 -17.41 -26.71 10.92
C PRO A 77 -16.74 -27.23 12.21
N ALA A 78 -15.42 -27.19 12.30
CA ALA A 78 -14.67 -27.72 13.43
C ALA A 78 -14.97 -27.02 14.78
N VAL A 79 -15.38 -25.75 14.76
CA VAL A 79 -15.74 -24.99 15.96
C VAL A 79 -17.15 -25.34 16.44
N ARG A 80 -18.01 -25.89 15.57
CA ARG A 80 -19.37 -26.36 15.96
C ARG A 80 -19.38 -27.69 16.67
N GLU A 81 -18.42 -28.57 16.39
CA GLU A 81 -18.39 -29.95 16.93
C GLU A 81 -17.65 -30.08 18.27
N SER A 82 -16.72 -29.17 18.58
CA SER A 82 -15.88 -29.31 19.78
C SER A 82 -16.58 -29.03 21.10
N GLY A 83 -17.82 -28.49 21.08
CA GLY A 83 -18.59 -28.22 22.32
C GLY A 83 -17.92 -27.20 23.27
N LEU A 84 -16.72 -26.77 22.97
CA LEU A 84 -15.99 -25.73 23.68
C LEU A 84 -16.54 -24.37 23.26
N GLN A 85 -17.73 -24.03 23.77
CA GLN A 85 -18.13 -22.64 23.92
C GLN A 85 -17.12 -22.02 24.90
N GLN A 86 -16.06 -21.40 24.36
CA GLN A 86 -15.32 -20.46 25.17
C GLN A 86 -16.30 -19.34 25.56
N ALA A 87 -16.61 -19.29 26.85
CA ALA A 87 -17.54 -18.32 27.45
C ALA A 87 -16.84 -16.96 27.58
N GLY A 88 -16.58 -16.29 26.45
CA GLY A 88 -15.97 -14.95 26.38
C GLY A 88 -16.07 -14.36 24.98
N PRO A 89 -15.94 -13.03 24.85
CA PRO A 89 -15.84 -12.40 23.53
C PRO A 89 -14.63 -12.97 22.80
N ARG A 90 -14.86 -13.43 21.57
CA ARG A 90 -13.82 -13.98 20.71
C ARG A 90 -13.07 -12.82 20.06
N ARG A 91 -11.74 -12.90 19.95
CA ARG A 91 -10.95 -11.95 19.18
C ARG A 91 -11.39 -11.94 17.72
N SER A 92 -11.36 -10.77 17.11
CA SER A 92 -11.59 -10.58 15.69
C SER A 92 -10.40 -9.87 15.08
N ILE A 93 -9.89 -10.35 13.95
CA ILE A 93 -8.77 -9.72 13.25
C ILE A 93 -9.10 -9.42 11.80
N LEU A 94 -8.52 -8.32 11.31
CA LEU A 94 -8.57 -7.91 9.92
C LEU A 94 -7.30 -8.33 9.19
N LEU A 95 -7.46 -8.83 7.95
CA LEU A 95 -6.38 -8.95 6.99
C LEU A 95 -6.73 -8.12 5.75
N CYS A 96 -5.82 -7.27 5.29
CA CYS A 96 -6.06 -6.32 4.21
C CYS A 96 -5.03 -6.49 3.09
N ALA A 97 -5.48 -6.31 1.84
CA ALA A 97 -4.66 -6.27 0.63
C ALA A 97 -5.33 -5.39 -0.42
N HIS A 98 -4.55 -4.66 -1.23
CA HIS A 98 -5.10 -3.86 -2.30
C HIS A 98 -5.23 -4.63 -3.63
N LEU A 99 -6.19 -4.21 -4.46
CA LEU A 99 -6.54 -4.84 -5.73
C LEU A 99 -5.85 -4.22 -6.93
N ASP A 100 -5.45 -2.95 -6.79
CA ASP A 100 -4.82 -2.19 -7.85
C ASP A 100 -3.33 -2.49 -7.99
N THR A 101 -2.78 -2.03 -9.07
CA THR A 101 -1.35 -2.01 -9.37
C THR A 101 -0.99 -0.64 -9.95
N VAL A 102 0.29 -0.29 -9.96
CA VAL A 102 0.77 0.80 -10.82
C VAL A 102 0.46 0.53 -12.29
N PRO A 103 0.51 1.55 -13.18
CA PRO A 103 0.27 1.35 -14.61
C PRO A 103 1.18 0.29 -15.24
N LEU A 104 0.60 -0.61 -16.02
CA LEU A 104 1.32 -1.68 -16.70
C LEU A 104 2.15 -1.13 -17.87
N GLN A 105 3.40 -1.60 -18.01
CA GLN A 105 4.28 -1.29 -19.14
C GLN A 105 4.10 -2.30 -20.28
N ALA A 106 3.71 -3.53 -19.94
CA ALA A 106 3.47 -4.64 -20.88
C ALA A 106 2.37 -5.57 -20.35
N PRO A 107 1.75 -6.43 -21.18
CA PRO A 107 0.87 -7.49 -20.72
C PRO A 107 1.58 -8.41 -19.71
N VAL A 108 0.84 -8.88 -18.71
CA VAL A 108 1.41 -9.75 -17.67
C VAL A 108 1.21 -11.22 -18.02
N GLU A 109 2.32 -11.93 -18.25
CA GLU A 109 2.37 -13.37 -18.47
C GLU A 109 3.29 -14.00 -17.42
N PRO A 110 2.75 -14.47 -16.28
CA PRO A 110 3.54 -15.02 -15.20
C PRO A 110 4.25 -16.31 -15.64
N VAL A 111 5.56 -16.36 -15.42
CA VAL A 111 6.40 -17.53 -15.67
C VAL A 111 7.22 -17.86 -14.43
N LEU A 112 7.54 -19.13 -14.25
CA LEU A 112 8.36 -19.58 -13.14
C LEU A 112 9.83 -19.62 -13.57
N VAL A 113 10.66 -18.78 -12.93
CA VAL A 113 12.11 -18.67 -13.20
C VAL A 113 12.85 -18.80 -11.86
N ASP A 114 13.78 -19.73 -11.77
CA ASP A 114 14.61 -19.95 -10.57
C ASP A 114 13.84 -19.97 -9.24
N GLY A 115 12.68 -20.64 -9.24
CA GLY A 115 11.83 -20.77 -8.05
C GLY A 115 11.02 -19.51 -7.67
N GLY A 116 10.97 -18.51 -8.55
CA GLY A 116 10.17 -17.30 -8.42
C GLY A 116 9.27 -17.04 -9.62
N TRP A 117 8.16 -16.37 -9.38
CA TRP A 117 7.26 -15.88 -10.42
C TRP A 117 7.78 -14.52 -10.93
N GLU A 118 7.82 -14.35 -12.23
CA GLU A 118 8.22 -13.14 -12.94
C GLU A 118 7.28 -12.91 -14.13
N ASN A 119 7.25 -11.68 -14.67
CA ASN A 119 6.60 -11.44 -15.96
C ASN A 119 7.55 -11.82 -17.09
N SER A 120 7.09 -12.61 -18.06
CA SER A 120 7.88 -12.93 -19.26
C SER A 120 8.10 -11.74 -20.19
N ASN A 121 7.31 -10.68 -20.03
CA ASN A 121 7.41 -9.43 -20.77
C ASN A 121 8.16 -8.36 -19.94
N ASP A 122 8.63 -7.31 -20.63
CA ASP A 122 9.35 -6.18 -19.99
C ASP A 122 8.36 -5.23 -19.29
N GLY A 123 7.90 -5.62 -18.12
CA GLY A 123 6.93 -4.89 -17.31
C GLY A 123 6.79 -5.49 -15.92
N ILE A 124 5.93 -4.88 -15.09
CA ILE A 124 5.63 -5.40 -13.75
C ILE A 124 4.96 -6.77 -13.80
N LEU A 125 5.07 -7.55 -12.74
CA LEU A 125 4.31 -8.77 -12.51
C LEU A 125 2.93 -8.48 -11.88
N GLY A 126 2.84 -7.40 -11.10
CA GLY A 126 1.70 -7.06 -10.25
C GLY A 126 1.64 -7.93 -8.99
N ALA A 127 2.79 -8.44 -8.54
CA ALA A 127 2.89 -9.17 -7.27
C ALA A 127 2.53 -8.26 -6.09
N ASP A 128 2.81 -6.99 -6.22
CA ASP A 128 2.29 -5.89 -5.42
C ASP A 128 0.91 -5.47 -5.95
N ASN A 129 -0.21 -5.79 -5.28
CA ASN A 129 -0.28 -6.62 -4.07
C ASN A 129 -1.10 -7.91 -4.31
N LYS A 130 -1.16 -8.42 -5.54
CA LYS A 130 -1.89 -9.65 -5.92
C LYS A 130 -1.35 -10.89 -5.22
N ALA A 131 -0.12 -10.85 -4.72
CA ALA A 131 0.43 -11.90 -3.87
C ALA A 131 -0.36 -11.99 -2.55
N ALA A 132 -0.55 -10.87 -1.86
CA ALA A 132 -1.38 -10.83 -0.65
C ALA A 132 -2.85 -11.15 -0.95
N VAL A 133 -3.43 -10.64 -2.05
CA VAL A 133 -4.81 -10.99 -2.46
C VAL A 133 -4.96 -12.51 -2.60
N ALA A 134 -4.02 -13.19 -3.27
CA ALA A 134 -4.04 -14.64 -3.44
C ALA A 134 -3.90 -15.38 -2.10
N VAL A 135 -3.05 -14.87 -1.19
CA VAL A 135 -2.89 -15.40 0.17
C VAL A 135 -4.19 -15.28 0.96
N LEU A 136 -4.87 -14.13 0.91
CA LEU A 136 -6.14 -13.94 1.61
C LEU A 136 -7.25 -14.85 1.07
N LEU A 137 -7.28 -15.11 -0.24
CA LEU A 137 -8.21 -16.08 -0.83
C LEU A 137 -7.89 -17.53 -0.41
N ALA A 138 -6.61 -17.90 -0.35
CA ALA A 138 -6.19 -19.20 0.14
C ALA A 138 -6.51 -19.38 1.63
N LEU A 139 -6.30 -18.34 2.45
CA LEU A 139 -6.71 -18.31 3.86
C LEU A 139 -8.23 -18.44 4.01
N ALA A 140 -9.01 -17.72 3.21
CA ALA A 140 -10.48 -17.84 3.21
C ALA A 140 -10.92 -19.28 2.94
N ARG A 141 -10.31 -19.93 1.93
CA ARG A 141 -10.55 -21.33 1.61
C ARG A 141 -10.22 -22.26 2.80
N HIS A 142 -9.07 -22.05 3.45
CA HIS A 142 -8.66 -22.80 4.63
C HIS A 142 -9.67 -22.64 5.77
N VAL A 143 -10.03 -21.40 6.11
CA VAL A 143 -10.96 -21.07 7.20
C VAL A 143 -12.36 -21.64 6.93
N CYS A 144 -12.86 -21.55 5.71
CA CYS A 144 -14.17 -22.14 5.36
C CYS A 144 -14.19 -23.64 5.51
N ARG A 145 -13.08 -24.33 5.27
CA ARG A 145 -12.95 -25.78 5.33
C ARG A 145 -12.69 -26.29 6.75
N LEU A 146 -11.77 -25.67 7.48
CA LEU A 146 -11.26 -26.15 8.76
C LEU A 146 -11.69 -25.31 9.96
N GLY A 147 -12.15 -24.09 9.74
CA GLY A 147 -12.43 -23.10 10.77
C GLY A 147 -11.21 -22.26 11.13
N ALA A 148 -11.45 -21.26 11.99
CA ALA A 148 -10.41 -20.42 12.58
C ALA A 148 -10.64 -20.27 14.09
N PRO A 149 -9.59 -20.11 14.90
CA PRO A 149 -9.72 -19.92 16.35
C PRO A 149 -10.19 -18.50 16.72
N VAL A 150 -10.16 -17.55 15.79
CA VAL A 150 -10.63 -16.17 15.91
C VAL A 150 -11.68 -15.84 14.85
N ASP A 151 -12.39 -14.74 14.99
CA ASP A 151 -13.23 -14.20 13.92
C ASP A 151 -12.33 -13.48 12.92
N VAL A 152 -12.59 -13.63 11.63
CA VAL A 152 -11.72 -13.11 10.57
C VAL A 152 -12.51 -12.22 9.62
N GLU A 153 -12.05 -11.00 9.43
CA GLU A 153 -12.49 -10.10 8.38
C GLU A 153 -11.38 -9.93 7.34
N LEU A 154 -11.77 -9.87 6.06
CA LEU A 154 -10.87 -9.54 4.97
C LEU A 154 -11.34 -8.21 4.36
N LEU A 155 -10.39 -7.34 4.05
CA LEU A 155 -10.63 -6.10 3.32
C LEU A 155 -9.76 -6.09 2.07
N PHE A 156 -10.39 -5.97 0.91
CA PHE A 156 -9.69 -5.75 -0.34
C PHE A 156 -9.96 -4.31 -0.77
N THR A 157 -8.93 -3.51 -0.83
CA THR A 157 -9.00 -2.07 -1.08
C THR A 157 -8.75 -1.74 -2.54
N VAL A 158 -9.15 -0.55 -2.96
CA VAL A 158 -8.92 0.00 -4.30
C VAL A 158 -8.07 1.27 -4.20
N GLY A 159 -7.28 1.59 -5.23
CA GLY A 159 -6.54 2.83 -5.32
C GLY A 159 -5.52 3.03 -4.19
N GLU A 160 -4.86 1.99 -3.73
CA GLU A 160 -3.77 2.10 -2.75
C GLU A 160 -2.63 2.94 -3.34
N GLU A 161 -2.23 2.65 -4.59
CA GLU A 161 -1.18 3.32 -5.35
C GLU A 161 -1.50 4.80 -5.66
N LEU A 162 -2.74 5.23 -5.42
CA LEU A 162 -3.19 6.61 -5.46
C LEU A 162 -3.28 7.22 -4.04
N SER A 163 -2.24 6.99 -3.25
CA SER A 163 -2.14 7.52 -1.87
C SER A 163 -3.23 6.98 -0.94
N LEU A 164 -3.43 5.66 -0.96
CA LEU A 164 -4.33 4.91 -0.04
C LEU A 164 -5.81 5.33 -0.19
N ALA A 165 -6.23 5.72 -1.41
CA ALA A 165 -7.50 6.40 -1.62
C ALA A 165 -8.71 5.58 -1.14
N GLY A 166 -8.73 4.27 -1.42
CA GLY A 166 -9.80 3.37 -0.99
C GLY A 166 -9.82 3.16 0.53
N ALA A 167 -8.66 2.90 1.14
CA ALA A 167 -8.57 2.73 2.59
C ALA A 167 -8.89 4.02 3.36
N ARG A 168 -8.55 5.19 2.82
CA ARG A 168 -8.92 6.50 3.39
C ARG A 168 -10.42 6.75 3.34
N ALA A 169 -11.09 6.26 2.28
CA ALA A 169 -12.54 6.40 2.11
C ALA A 169 -13.34 5.31 2.85
N PHE A 170 -12.68 4.24 3.31
CA PHE A 170 -13.32 3.16 4.04
C PHE A 170 -13.74 3.61 5.45
N GLU A 171 -14.94 3.22 5.88
CA GLU A 171 -15.42 3.49 7.24
C GLU A 171 -15.01 2.36 8.19
N VAL A 172 -14.01 2.58 9.04
CA VAL A 172 -13.52 1.61 10.04
C VAL A 172 -14.62 1.13 11.01
N SER A 173 -15.66 1.96 11.25
CA SER A 173 -16.82 1.58 12.07
C SER A 173 -17.61 0.37 11.54
N ARG A 174 -17.43 -0.01 10.27
CA ARG A 174 -18.00 -1.23 9.68
C ARG A 174 -17.29 -2.50 10.14
N LEU A 175 -16.05 -2.38 10.64
CA LEU A 175 -15.26 -3.51 11.13
C LEU A 175 -15.68 -3.92 12.54
N ARG A 176 -15.45 -5.19 12.82
CA ARG A 176 -15.58 -5.81 14.16
C ARG A 176 -14.21 -6.20 14.71
N SER A 177 -13.18 -6.04 13.89
CA SER A 177 -11.83 -6.46 14.21
C SER A 177 -11.21 -5.59 15.29
N ASP A 178 -10.55 -6.23 16.24
CA ASP A 178 -9.82 -5.59 17.33
C ASP A 178 -8.53 -4.91 16.82
N PHE A 179 -7.89 -5.53 15.82
CA PHE A 179 -6.69 -5.04 15.13
C PHE A 179 -6.53 -5.78 13.79
N GLY A 180 -5.55 -5.39 12.99
CA GLY A 180 -5.35 -6.02 11.69
C GLY A 180 -3.94 -6.00 11.15
N TYR A 181 -3.79 -6.62 9.96
CA TYR A 181 -2.53 -6.78 9.25
C TYR A 181 -2.67 -6.47 7.77
N VAL A 182 -1.63 -5.87 7.22
CA VAL A 182 -1.43 -5.71 5.78
C VAL A 182 -0.14 -6.44 5.41
N PHE A 183 -0.08 -7.10 4.25
CA PHE A 183 1.14 -7.65 3.68
C PHE A 183 1.54 -6.79 2.48
N ASP A 184 2.22 -5.68 2.76
CA ASP A 184 2.45 -4.64 1.78
C ASP A 184 3.78 -3.92 2.00
N HIS A 185 4.85 -4.72 2.07
CA HIS A 185 6.21 -4.20 2.12
C HIS A 185 7.16 -5.13 1.35
N ALA A 186 7.80 -4.58 0.32
CA ALA A 186 8.72 -5.29 -0.56
C ALA A 186 10.06 -5.57 0.14
N SER A 187 10.06 -6.62 0.95
CA SER A 187 11.25 -7.08 1.68
C SER A 187 11.08 -8.55 2.08
N PRO A 188 12.14 -9.22 2.52
CA PRO A 188 12.07 -10.62 2.94
C PRO A 188 11.07 -10.85 4.06
N ILE A 189 10.31 -11.95 4.00
CA ILE A 189 9.42 -12.37 5.09
C ILE A 189 10.19 -12.41 6.41
N GLY A 190 9.66 -11.73 7.43
CA GLY A 190 10.29 -11.57 8.74
C GLY A 190 10.38 -10.10 9.14
N GLU A 191 10.40 -9.17 8.19
CA GLU A 191 10.36 -7.75 8.53
C GLU A 191 8.96 -7.30 8.91
N VAL A 192 8.90 -6.45 9.96
CA VAL A 192 7.69 -5.89 10.55
C VAL A 192 7.84 -4.38 10.57
N ILE A 193 6.96 -3.68 9.89
CA ILE A 193 7.01 -2.23 9.78
C ILE A 193 6.43 -1.61 11.05
N VAL A 194 7.29 -1.00 11.86
CA VAL A 194 6.92 -0.36 13.12
C VAL A 194 6.85 1.16 13.03
N ASP A 195 7.38 1.73 11.95
CA ASP A 195 7.42 3.17 11.72
C ASP A 195 7.17 3.46 10.23
N SER A 196 6.29 4.39 9.91
CA SER A 196 5.92 4.75 8.55
C SER A 196 5.80 6.28 8.44
N PRO A 197 6.23 6.89 7.31
CA PRO A 197 6.29 8.34 7.19
C PRO A 197 4.92 8.99 7.02
N THR A 198 4.85 10.27 7.40
CA THR A 198 3.82 11.18 6.88
C THR A 198 4.22 11.62 5.48
N HIS A 199 3.24 11.68 4.58
CA HIS A 199 3.42 12.09 3.20
C HIS A 199 2.62 13.34 2.87
N PHE A 200 3.32 14.34 2.31
CA PHE A 200 2.73 15.54 1.72
C PHE A 200 2.94 15.57 0.23
N ARG A 201 1.89 15.93 -0.50
CA ARG A 201 1.90 16.24 -1.92
C ARG A 201 1.76 17.75 -2.08
N LEU A 202 2.60 18.33 -2.94
CA LEU A 202 2.52 19.74 -3.34
C LEU A 202 2.23 19.80 -4.84
N GLN A 203 1.19 20.51 -5.21
CA GLN A 203 0.91 20.88 -6.59
C GLN A 203 1.18 22.38 -6.73
N VAL A 204 2.11 22.72 -7.60
CA VAL A 204 2.52 24.11 -7.83
C VAL A 204 2.16 24.51 -9.26
N GLU A 205 1.46 25.61 -9.39
CA GLU A 205 1.12 26.23 -10.67
C GLU A 205 1.70 27.66 -10.72
N LEU A 206 2.41 27.97 -11.78
CA LEU A 206 3.04 29.26 -12.01
C LEU A 206 2.44 29.91 -13.24
N GLY A 207 2.01 31.16 -13.08
CA GLY A 207 1.40 31.99 -14.12
C GLY A 207 2.27 33.21 -14.48
N GLY A 208 2.73 33.28 -15.71
CA GLY A 208 3.49 34.40 -16.25
C GLY A 208 2.72 35.16 -17.35
N SER A 209 3.44 35.64 -18.38
CA SER A 209 2.84 36.30 -19.53
C SER A 209 3.50 35.83 -20.82
N ALA A 210 2.69 35.48 -21.82
CA ALA A 210 3.20 35.10 -23.13
C ALA A 210 3.70 36.34 -23.90
N ALA A 211 4.79 36.15 -24.64
CA ALA A 211 5.31 37.13 -25.62
C ALA A 211 6.04 36.41 -26.75
N HIS A 212 6.27 37.07 -27.87
CA HIS A 212 7.06 36.50 -28.95
C HIS A 212 8.55 36.51 -28.56
N ALA A 213 9.14 35.34 -28.36
CA ALA A 213 10.47 35.17 -27.79
C ALA A 213 11.61 35.84 -28.57
N GLY A 214 11.45 36.10 -29.90
CA GLY A 214 12.44 36.74 -30.75
C GLY A 214 12.15 38.20 -31.08
N ILE A 215 10.96 38.74 -30.74
CA ILE A 215 10.58 40.12 -31.12
C ILE A 215 10.47 41.01 -29.89
N ARG A 216 9.80 40.57 -28.85
CA ARG A 216 9.56 41.32 -27.60
C ARG A 216 9.62 40.38 -26.37
N PRO A 217 10.76 39.70 -26.13
CA PRO A 217 10.89 38.81 -24.99
C PRO A 217 10.73 39.53 -23.64
N GLU A 218 11.07 40.81 -23.58
CA GLU A 218 10.96 41.68 -22.40
C GLU A 218 9.52 41.97 -21.96
N GLU A 219 8.52 41.75 -22.81
CA GLU A 219 7.10 41.83 -22.45
C GLU A 219 6.58 40.53 -21.84
N GLY A 220 7.34 39.45 -21.95
CA GLY A 220 6.99 38.14 -21.42
C GLY A 220 7.50 37.93 -20.01
N ARG A 221 6.79 37.04 -19.24
CA ARG A 221 7.20 36.53 -17.92
C ARG A 221 7.20 35.01 -17.97
N SER A 222 8.38 34.40 -17.85
CA SER A 222 8.56 32.98 -18.08
C SER A 222 8.25 32.14 -16.85
N ALA A 223 7.10 31.47 -16.82
CA ALA A 223 6.74 30.54 -15.78
C ALA A 223 7.70 29.30 -15.69
N ILE A 224 8.26 28.88 -16.84
CA ILE A 224 9.28 27.80 -16.84
C ILE A 224 10.55 28.27 -16.12
N LEU A 225 10.99 29.51 -16.32
CA LEU A 225 12.18 30.05 -15.64
C LEU A 225 11.96 30.13 -14.13
N ALA A 226 10.78 30.58 -13.69
CA ALA A 226 10.41 30.64 -12.28
C ALA A 226 10.38 29.22 -11.66
N ALA A 227 9.74 28.27 -12.34
CA ALA A 227 9.70 26.85 -11.88
C ALA A 227 11.11 26.25 -11.77
N ALA A 228 11.95 26.44 -12.78
CA ALA A 228 13.33 25.92 -12.79
C ALA A 228 14.16 26.47 -11.62
N ARG A 229 14.03 27.78 -11.33
CA ARG A 229 14.71 28.41 -10.18
C ARG A 229 14.19 27.90 -8.85
N ALA A 230 12.88 27.79 -8.71
CA ALA A 230 12.26 27.23 -7.51
C ALA A 230 12.81 25.81 -7.25
N ILE A 231 12.73 24.92 -8.23
CA ILE A 231 13.20 23.52 -8.11
C ILE A 231 14.70 23.46 -7.82
N ALA A 232 15.52 24.29 -8.49
CA ALA A 232 16.96 24.32 -8.27
C ALA A 232 17.36 24.81 -6.87
N SER A 233 16.50 25.57 -6.19
CA SER A 233 16.72 26.07 -4.83
C SER A 233 16.14 25.20 -3.73
N MET A 234 15.30 24.21 -4.08
CA MET A 234 14.67 23.31 -3.11
C MET A 234 15.66 22.31 -2.54
N PRO A 235 15.47 21.88 -1.27
CA PRO A 235 16.17 20.73 -0.73
C PRO A 235 15.57 19.47 -1.35
N LEU A 236 16.27 18.79 -2.25
CA LEU A 236 15.81 17.59 -2.94
C LEU A 236 16.61 16.35 -2.55
N GLY A 237 15.99 15.18 -2.71
CA GLY A 237 16.58 13.89 -2.40
C GLY A 237 16.41 13.53 -0.91
N ARG A 238 17.39 12.81 -0.36
CA ARG A 238 17.42 12.43 1.06
C ARG A 238 18.07 13.55 1.88
N LEU A 239 17.26 14.20 2.72
CA LEU A 239 17.69 15.33 3.54
C LEU A 239 18.35 14.89 4.85
N ASP A 240 17.84 13.80 5.41
CA ASP A 240 18.32 13.15 6.63
C ASP A 240 17.89 11.67 6.62
N ASP A 241 18.14 10.93 7.70
CA ASP A 241 17.85 9.49 7.79
C ASP A 241 16.35 9.18 7.63
N HIS A 242 15.48 10.17 7.88
CA HIS A 242 14.03 9.98 7.98
C HIS A 242 13.23 10.85 7.01
N THR A 243 13.89 11.74 6.25
CA THR A 243 13.19 12.74 5.42
C THR A 243 13.67 12.70 3.98
N THR A 244 12.72 12.64 3.05
CA THR A 244 12.99 12.70 1.60
C THR A 244 12.07 13.71 0.92
N VAL A 245 12.57 14.33 -0.16
CA VAL A 245 11.85 15.27 -1.02
C VAL A 245 12.10 14.91 -2.48
N ASN A 246 11.04 14.92 -3.27
CA ASN A 246 11.15 14.68 -4.70
C ASN A 246 10.26 15.64 -5.51
N VAL A 247 10.71 16.03 -6.69
CA VAL A 247 9.88 16.64 -7.73
C VAL A 247 9.68 15.57 -8.81
N GLY A 248 8.49 15.02 -8.88
CA GLY A 248 8.19 13.87 -9.74
C GLY A 248 7.81 14.25 -11.17
N THR A 249 7.17 15.41 -11.35
CA THR A 249 6.73 15.89 -12.68
C THR A 249 6.89 17.37 -12.82
N ILE A 250 7.17 17.82 -14.05
CA ILE A 250 7.15 19.23 -14.45
C ILE A 250 6.59 19.32 -15.88
N ALA A 251 5.70 20.27 -16.13
CA ALA A 251 5.13 20.52 -17.44
C ALA A 251 4.91 22.02 -17.66
N GLY A 252 5.19 22.52 -18.87
CA GLY A 252 4.97 23.94 -19.18
C GLY A 252 5.30 24.33 -20.60
N GLY A 253 4.85 25.53 -21.00
CA GLY A 253 5.05 26.10 -22.34
C GLY A 253 4.11 25.51 -23.40
N THR A 254 4.03 26.20 -24.56
CA THR A 254 3.16 25.82 -25.67
C THR A 254 3.89 25.72 -27.00
N ALA A 255 4.92 26.56 -27.23
CA ALA A 255 5.70 26.62 -28.47
C ALA A 255 7.10 27.17 -28.22
N LEU A 256 8.06 26.78 -29.08
CA LEU A 256 9.47 27.19 -28.98
C LEU A 256 9.68 28.70 -29.03
N ASN A 257 8.88 29.41 -29.82
CA ASN A 257 9.00 30.85 -30.07
C ASN A 257 8.06 31.72 -29.21
N VAL A 258 7.48 31.15 -28.15
CA VAL A 258 6.61 31.85 -27.20
C VAL A 258 7.23 31.78 -25.80
N VAL A 259 7.34 32.93 -25.11
CA VAL A 259 7.68 32.96 -23.67
C VAL A 259 6.59 32.19 -22.90
N PRO A 260 6.93 31.14 -22.13
CA PRO A 260 5.95 30.27 -21.53
C PRO A 260 5.19 30.98 -20.40
N GLU A 261 3.88 31.14 -20.55
CA GLU A 261 3.01 31.78 -19.56
C GLU A 261 2.52 30.84 -18.46
N ARG A 262 2.71 29.54 -18.62
CA ARG A 262 2.28 28.51 -17.61
C ARG A 262 3.35 27.46 -17.43
N CYS A 263 3.55 27.07 -16.18
CA CYS A 263 4.32 25.90 -15.79
C CYS A 263 3.74 25.33 -14.50
N SER A 264 3.67 24.01 -14.41
CA SER A 264 3.26 23.31 -13.19
C SER A 264 4.23 22.20 -12.85
N PHE A 265 4.33 21.85 -11.57
CA PHE A 265 5.07 20.68 -11.12
C PHE A 265 4.42 20.05 -9.89
N LEU A 266 4.67 18.75 -9.70
CA LEU A 266 4.27 18.00 -8.52
C LEU A 266 5.52 17.63 -7.73
N ALA A 267 5.45 17.89 -6.41
CA ALA A 267 6.47 17.51 -5.45
C ALA A 267 5.86 16.69 -4.32
N GLU A 268 6.70 15.88 -3.66
CA GLU A 268 6.34 15.16 -2.45
C GLU A 268 7.38 15.38 -1.34
N VAL A 269 6.91 15.32 -0.11
CA VAL A 269 7.73 15.30 1.09
C VAL A 269 7.31 14.11 1.93
N ARG A 270 8.27 13.29 2.35
CA ARG A 270 8.05 12.17 3.28
C ARG A 270 8.96 12.32 4.48
N SER A 271 8.42 12.15 5.69
CA SER A 271 9.23 12.10 6.91
C SER A 271 8.57 11.24 7.98
N LEU A 272 9.39 10.51 8.76
CA LEU A 272 8.94 9.81 9.98
C LEU A 272 8.57 10.80 11.10
N GLU A 273 9.07 12.04 11.03
CA GLU A 273 8.78 13.12 11.98
C GLU A 273 7.89 14.17 11.30
N ILE A 274 6.63 14.28 11.75
CA ILE A 274 5.65 15.16 11.11
C ILE A 274 6.06 16.63 11.13
N GLU A 275 6.64 17.10 12.23
CA GLU A 275 7.09 18.49 12.38
C GLU A 275 8.22 18.80 11.38
N ARG A 276 9.08 17.81 11.10
CA ARG A 276 10.12 17.94 10.09
C ARG A 276 9.53 18.00 8.68
N ALA A 277 8.53 17.17 8.38
CA ALA A 277 7.83 17.22 7.10
C ALA A 277 7.18 18.59 6.88
N GLU A 278 6.47 19.13 7.89
CA GLU A 278 5.83 20.45 7.83
C GLU A 278 6.83 21.58 7.64
N GLN A 279 7.99 21.54 8.31
CA GLN A 279 9.08 22.51 8.11
C GLN A 279 9.60 22.49 6.67
N VAL A 280 9.82 21.29 6.11
CA VAL A 280 10.31 21.16 4.72
C VAL A 280 9.26 21.62 3.71
N VAL A 281 7.98 21.31 3.95
CA VAL A 281 6.87 21.82 3.14
C VAL A 281 6.87 23.37 3.13
N ALA A 282 6.99 23.98 4.32
CA ALA A 282 7.04 25.45 4.42
C ALA A 282 8.27 26.01 3.68
N GLU A 283 9.44 25.40 3.82
CA GLU A 283 10.64 25.82 3.07
C GLU A 283 10.43 25.72 1.55
N ILE A 284 9.81 24.67 1.04
CA ILE A 284 9.49 24.52 -0.38
C ILE A 284 8.56 25.64 -0.85
N VAL A 285 7.49 25.92 -0.08
CA VAL A 285 6.55 27.02 -0.38
C VAL A 285 7.28 28.36 -0.46
N ASP A 286 8.16 28.66 0.50
CA ASP A 286 8.96 29.88 0.51
C ASP A 286 9.86 29.97 -0.73
N ARG A 287 10.56 28.88 -1.11
CA ARG A 287 11.41 28.84 -2.32
C ARG A 287 10.63 29.11 -3.61
N VAL A 288 9.40 28.57 -3.69
CA VAL A 288 8.53 28.84 -4.85
C VAL A 288 8.18 30.32 -4.94
N HIS A 289 7.75 30.91 -3.83
CA HIS A 289 7.42 32.35 -3.79
C HIS A 289 8.64 33.22 -4.03
N GLU A 290 9.80 32.91 -3.45
CA GLU A 290 11.05 33.67 -3.71
C GLU A 290 11.40 33.65 -5.21
N ALA A 291 11.36 32.47 -5.85
CA ALA A 291 11.69 32.35 -7.27
C ALA A 291 10.69 33.05 -8.18
N ALA A 292 9.39 32.98 -7.89
CA ALA A 292 8.34 33.60 -8.65
C ALA A 292 8.41 35.15 -8.59
N ASN A 293 8.78 35.70 -7.41
CA ASN A 293 8.87 37.13 -7.16
C ASN A 293 10.19 37.76 -7.66
N LEU A 294 11.11 37.00 -8.27
CA LEU A 294 12.30 37.60 -8.87
C LEU A 294 11.91 38.58 -9.98
N PRO A 295 12.60 39.75 -10.13
CA PRO A 295 12.21 40.80 -11.09
C PRO A 295 12.14 40.34 -12.54
N ASP A 296 12.85 39.30 -12.92
CA ASP A 296 12.88 38.72 -14.27
C ASP A 296 11.95 37.50 -14.41
N CYS A 297 11.23 37.12 -13.35
CA CYS A 297 10.16 36.14 -13.37
C CYS A 297 8.79 36.80 -13.19
N ASP A 298 8.58 37.50 -12.07
CA ASP A 298 7.35 38.22 -11.70
C ASP A 298 6.07 37.45 -12.07
N CYS A 299 6.02 36.20 -11.60
CA CYS A 299 4.96 35.22 -11.89
C CYS A 299 3.98 35.09 -10.74
N ASP A 300 2.70 34.90 -11.07
CA ASP A 300 1.68 34.46 -10.11
C ASP A 300 1.95 33.03 -9.68
N VAL A 301 1.57 32.71 -8.44
CA VAL A 301 1.78 31.36 -7.85
C VAL A 301 0.49 30.87 -7.22
N ASP A 302 0.13 29.63 -7.52
CA ASP A 302 -0.87 28.85 -6.80
C ASP A 302 -0.24 27.57 -6.30
N ILE A 303 -0.38 27.27 -4.98
CA ILE A 303 0.20 26.09 -4.36
C ILE A 303 -0.88 25.38 -3.55
N ALA A 304 -1.22 24.16 -3.96
CA ALA A 304 -2.02 23.26 -3.16
C ALA A 304 -1.10 22.29 -2.40
N VAL A 305 -1.24 22.26 -1.08
CA VAL A 305 -0.54 21.33 -0.19
C VAL A 305 -1.55 20.36 0.40
N GLU A 306 -1.35 19.08 0.20
CA GLU A 306 -2.20 18.01 0.73
C GLU A 306 -1.36 17.04 1.58
N ARG A 307 -1.78 16.79 2.82
CA ARG A 307 -1.30 15.63 3.57
C ARG A 307 -2.09 14.41 3.11
N THR A 308 -1.52 13.57 2.25
CA THR A 308 -2.21 12.45 1.64
C THR A 308 -2.41 11.30 2.61
N PHE A 309 -1.43 11.06 3.51
CA PHE A 309 -1.59 10.17 4.66
C PHE A 309 -0.68 10.58 5.82
N SER A 310 -1.07 10.18 7.02
CA SER A 310 -0.29 10.38 8.23
C SER A 310 0.64 9.21 8.48
N GLY A 311 1.82 9.47 9.00
CA GLY A 311 2.73 8.46 9.51
C GLY A 311 2.20 7.83 10.80
N TYR A 312 2.85 6.73 11.19
CA TYR A 312 2.62 6.10 12.49
C TYR A 312 3.92 5.56 13.07
N ARG A 313 3.93 5.43 14.39
CA ARG A 313 4.94 4.68 15.14
C ARG A 313 4.24 3.73 16.10
N LEU A 314 4.43 2.42 15.90
CA LEU A 314 3.79 1.40 16.72
C LEU A 314 4.46 1.33 18.10
N PRO A 315 3.69 1.40 19.19
CA PRO A 315 4.23 1.18 20.52
C PRO A 315 4.73 -0.26 20.65
N SER A 316 5.87 -0.46 21.32
CA SER A 316 6.43 -1.80 21.55
C SER A 316 5.51 -2.71 22.37
N SER A 317 4.52 -2.14 23.07
CA SER A 317 3.49 -2.84 23.83
C SER A 317 2.26 -3.21 22.98
N SER A 318 2.24 -2.89 21.68
CA SER A 318 1.10 -3.21 20.81
C SER A 318 0.82 -4.72 20.77
N PRO A 319 -0.39 -5.16 21.14
CA PRO A 319 -0.78 -6.57 21.04
C PRO A 319 -0.71 -7.12 19.61
N ALA A 320 -1.10 -6.32 18.61
CA ALA A 320 -1.00 -6.68 17.20
C ALA A 320 0.46 -6.95 16.78
N LEU A 321 1.40 -6.12 17.26
CA LEU A 321 2.84 -6.31 17.02
C LEU A 321 3.35 -7.59 17.67
N ALA A 322 2.96 -7.86 18.92
CA ALA A 322 3.36 -9.07 19.64
C ALA A 322 2.87 -10.34 18.93
N VAL A 323 1.63 -10.34 18.44
CA VAL A 323 1.03 -11.44 17.65
C VAL A 323 1.81 -11.64 16.34
N ALA A 324 2.11 -10.55 15.61
CA ALA A 324 2.87 -10.63 14.36
C ALA A 324 4.26 -11.27 14.57
N GLU A 325 4.98 -10.81 15.59
CA GLU A 325 6.30 -11.37 15.92
C GLU A 325 6.23 -12.84 16.38
N ALA A 326 5.20 -13.22 17.14
CA ALA A 326 5.00 -14.61 17.56
C ALA A 326 4.68 -15.50 16.36
N ALA A 327 3.79 -15.08 15.47
CA ALA A 327 3.44 -15.80 14.25
C ALA A 327 4.65 -16.02 13.34
N LEU A 328 5.47 -14.99 13.12
CA LEU A 328 6.71 -15.09 12.36
C LEU A 328 7.66 -16.13 12.98
N ARG A 329 7.90 -16.06 14.30
CA ARG A 329 8.76 -17.03 14.99
C ARG A 329 8.19 -18.46 14.88
N GLY A 330 6.88 -18.62 15.01
CA GLY A 330 6.19 -19.91 14.86
C GLY A 330 6.35 -20.52 13.47
N CYS A 331 6.52 -19.67 12.44
CA CYS A 331 6.79 -20.08 11.06
C CYS A 331 8.29 -20.21 10.74
N GLY A 332 9.19 -20.02 11.72
CA GLY A 332 10.64 -20.17 11.55
C GLY A 332 11.35 -18.91 11.05
N TYR A 333 10.67 -17.77 10.98
CA TYR A 333 11.27 -16.49 10.64
C TYR A 333 11.76 -15.76 11.90
N GLN A 334 12.83 -15.00 11.76
CA GLN A 334 13.29 -14.10 12.82
C GLN A 334 12.65 -12.72 12.59
N PRO A 335 11.78 -12.23 13.50
CA PRO A 335 11.18 -10.91 13.35
C PRO A 335 12.21 -9.81 13.43
N VAL A 336 12.17 -8.87 12.48
CA VAL A 336 13.01 -7.67 12.44
C VAL A 336 12.13 -6.44 12.32
N ARG A 337 12.21 -5.53 13.29
CA ARG A 337 11.46 -4.27 13.26
C ARG A 337 12.18 -3.28 12.35
N VAL A 338 11.46 -2.71 11.39
CA VAL A 338 12.01 -1.75 10.44
C VAL A 338 11.10 -0.52 10.31
N ALA A 339 11.70 0.60 9.89
CA ALA A 339 10.98 1.77 9.42
C ALA A 339 10.82 1.68 7.89
N SER A 340 9.63 1.99 7.39
CA SER A 340 9.36 2.09 5.96
C SER A 340 9.62 3.50 5.44
N GLY A 341 10.06 3.62 4.18
CA GLY A 341 10.08 4.89 3.44
C GLY A 341 8.75 5.18 2.71
N GLY A 342 7.83 4.21 2.67
CA GLY A 342 6.51 4.29 2.04
C GLY A 342 5.36 4.15 3.04
N GLY A 343 4.14 4.44 2.58
CA GLY A 343 2.91 4.14 3.28
C GLY A 343 2.32 2.81 2.81
N SER A 344 1.25 2.40 3.45
CA SER A 344 0.36 1.30 3.05
C SER A 344 -1.03 1.56 3.60
N ASP A 345 -2.01 0.76 3.26
CA ASP A 345 -3.37 0.89 3.83
C ASP A 345 -3.40 0.87 5.36
N ALA A 346 -2.37 0.31 6.01
CA ALA A 346 -2.21 0.40 7.47
C ALA A 346 -2.20 1.86 7.95
N ASN A 347 -1.57 2.79 7.21
CA ASN A 347 -1.55 4.21 7.59
C ASN A 347 -2.95 4.81 7.65
N ALA A 348 -3.78 4.52 6.64
CA ALA A 348 -5.14 5.04 6.56
C ALA A 348 -6.06 4.45 7.64
N LEU A 349 -5.94 3.16 7.91
CA LEU A 349 -6.74 2.46 8.92
C LEU A 349 -6.32 2.83 10.35
N ILE A 350 -5.02 2.99 10.62
CA ILE A 350 -4.49 3.48 11.90
C ILE A 350 -4.98 4.90 12.18
N ALA A 351 -4.96 5.78 11.17
CA ALA A 351 -5.43 7.15 11.31
C ALA A 351 -6.93 7.24 11.68
N GLN A 352 -7.71 6.19 11.36
CA GLN A 352 -9.11 6.06 11.73
C GLN A 352 -9.34 5.28 13.05
N GLY A 353 -8.26 4.88 13.74
CA GLY A 353 -8.32 4.29 15.08
C GLY A 353 -8.25 2.76 15.14
N LEU A 354 -8.05 2.05 14.02
CA LEU A 354 -7.82 0.61 14.04
C LEU A 354 -6.31 0.31 14.18
N PRO A 355 -5.85 -0.39 15.21
CA PRO A 355 -4.47 -0.83 15.30
C PRO A 355 -4.11 -1.79 14.15
N MET A 356 -3.11 -1.44 13.35
CA MET A 356 -2.66 -2.24 12.21
C MET A 356 -1.15 -2.49 12.28
N VAL A 357 -0.71 -3.59 11.66
CA VAL A 357 0.72 -3.86 11.43
C VAL A 357 0.91 -4.18 9.95
N ASN A 358 1.85 -3.50 9.30
CA ASN A 358 2.29 -3.87 7.96
C ASN A 358 3.45 -4.87 8.05
N LEU A 359 3.39 -5.93 7.25
CA LEU A 359 4.33 -7.04 7.21
C LEU A 359 4.96 -7.15 5.82
N ALA A 360 6.19 -7.61 5.78
CA ALA A 360 6.87 -7.94 4.55
C ALA A 360 6.12 -9.05 3.79
N ASN A 361 6.02 -8.89 2.47
CA ASN A 361 5.33 -9.80 1.56
C ASN A 361 6.28 -10.65 0.69
N GLY A 362 7.59 -10.42 0.80
CA GLY A 362 8.60 -11.18 0.05
C GLY A 362 8.67 -10.86 -1.43
N THR A 363 7.99 -9.80 -1.90
CA THR A 363 8.15 -9.29 -3.26
C THR A 363 9.46 -8.53 -3.40
N GLU A 364 9.95 -8.45 -4.61
CA GLU A 364 11.19 -7.78 -4.96
C GLU A 364 10.95 -6.89 -6.18
N ARG A 365 11.59 -5.71 -6.23
CA ARG A 365 11.57 -4.78 -7.36
C ARG A 365 10.16 -4.32 -7.74
N ASN A 366 9.33 -4.02 -6.74
CA ASN A 366 7.99 -3.50 -6.97
C ASN A 366 8.00 -2.25 -7.85
N HIS A 367 6.97 -2.06 -8.67
CA HIS A 367 6.75 -0.92 -9.56
C HIS A 367 7.73 -0.82 -10.76
N GLU A 368 8.59 -1.81 -10.97
CA GLU A 368 9.55 -1.79 -12.08
C GLU A 368 9.59 -3.11 -12.85
N PRO A 369 10.08 -3.13 -14.10
CA PRO A 369 10.33 -4.36 -14.82
C PRO A 369 11.28 -5.28 -14.04
N GLY A 370 10.97 -6.59 -14.04
CA GLY A 370 11.66 -7.58 -13.22
C GLY A 370 11.14 -7.71 -11.80
N GLU A 371 9.98 -7.13 -11.51
CA GLU A 371 9.23 -7.45 -10.29
C GLU A 371 9.02 -8.96 -10.18
N ARG A 372 9.25 -9.49 -8.96
CA ARG A 372 9.14 -10.93 -8.71
C ARG A 372 8.70 -11.26 -7.30
N VAL A 373 8.21 -12.49 -7.12
CA VAL A 373 8.00 -13.11 -5.81
C VAL A 373 8.42 -14.57 -5.85
N SER A 374 9.23 -15.03 -4.90
CA SER A 374 9.57 -16.44 -4.83
C SER A 374 8.36 -17.28 -4.40
N VAL A 375 8.26 -18.53 -4.92
CA VAL A 375 7.23 -19.48 -4.47
C VAL A 375 7.31 -19.67 -2.94
N ALA A 376 8.52 -19.73 -2.41
CA ALA A 376 8.74 -19.89 -0.97
C ALA A 376 8.23 -18.68 -0.16
N ALA A 377 8.40 -17.46 -0.67
CA ALA A 377 7.88 -16.25 0.00
C ALA A 377 6.34 -16.20 -0.07
N LEU A 378 5.76 -16.47 -1.25
CA LEU A 378 4.31 -16.53 -1.42
C LEU A 378 3.65 -17.57 -0.48
N GLU A 379 4.23 -18.76 -0.38
CA GLU A 379 3.76 -19.82 0.51
C GLU A 379 4.02 -19.50 1.98
N GLY A 380 5.17 -18.89 2.30
CA GLY A 380 5.51 -18.43 3.64
C GLY A 380 4.59 -17.34 4.16
N MET A 381 4.14 -16.43 3.29
CA MET A 381 3.14 -15.41 3.63
C MET A 381 1.82 -16.05 4.08
N LEU A 382 1.38 -17.14 3.41
CA LEU A 382 0.19 -17.89 3.84
C LEU A 382 0.41 -18.57 5.20
N ASP A 383 1.59 -19.20 5.42
CA ASP A 383 1.92 -19.81 6.71
C ASP A 383 1.88 -18.76 7.85
N VAL A 384 2.43 -17.55 7.60
CA VAL A 384 2.38 -16.43 8.56
C VAL A 384 0.95 -15.96 8.77
N ALA A 385 0.15 -15.79 7.72
CA ALA A 385 -1.24 -15.35 7.83
C ALA A 385 -2.08 -16.32 8.68
N LEU A 386 -1.88 -17.63 8.54
CA LEU A 386 -2.51 -18.63 9.40
C LEU A 386 -1.97 -18.56 10.84
N GLY A 387 -0.66 -18.35 11.00
CA GLY A 387 -0.04 -18.17 12.31
C GLY A 387 -0.61 -16.99 13.09
N LEU A 388 -0.94 -15.88 12.39
CA LEU A 388 -1.60 -14.72 13.00
C LEU A 388 -2.93 -15.09 13.66
N LEU A 389 -3.72 -16.00 13.04
CA LEU A 389 -5.00 -16.44 13.61
C LEU A 389 -4.78 -17.20 14.93
N ASP A 390 -3.78 -18.10 14.95
CA ASP A 390 -3.49 -18.93 16.13
C ASP A 390 -2.95 -18.07 17.29
N GLU A 391 -1.99 -17.16 16.99
CA GLU A 391 -1.37 -16.31 18.01
C GLU A 391 -2.35 -15.24 18.53
N ALA A 392 -3.25 -14.72 17.68
CA ALA A 392 -4.31 -13.83 18.14
C ALA A 392 -5.28 -14.51 19.11
N ALA A 393 -5.57 -15.80 18.89
CA ALA A 393 -6.40 -16.58 19.80
C ALA A 393 -5.71 -16.87 21.15
N ALA A 394 -4.38 -16.90 21.18
CA ALA A 394 -3.59 -17.12 22.38
C ALA A 394 -3.42 -15.87 23.25
N LEU A 395 -3.80 -14.68 22.75
CA LEU A 395 -3.74 -13.44 23.55
C LEU A 395 -4.64 -13.53 24.79
N PRO A 396 -4.16 -13.07 25.96
CA PRO A 396 -5.00 -12.95 27.14
C PRO A 396 -6.22 -12.05 26.88
N PRO A 397 -7.38 -12.33 27.51
CA PRO A 397 -8.59 -11.49 27.35
C PRO A 397 -8.35 -10.03 27.71
N ASP A 398 -7.47 -9.78 28.68
CA ASP A 398 -7.16 -8.44 29.24
C ASP A 398 -5.96 -7.75 28.52
N ALA A 399 -5.46 -8.31 27.43
CA ALA A 399 -4.46 -7.62 26.61
C ALA A 399 -5.10 -6.31 26.13
N GLY A 400 -4.71 -5.17 26.69
CA GLY A 400 -5.24 -3.85 26.40
C GLY A 400 -5.17 -3.56 24.89
N LEU A 401 -6.33 -3.39 24.28
CA LEU A 401 -6.54 -3.03 22.88
C LEU A 401 -7.10 -1.62 22.83
#